data_eee7e673e31c073177a0c7ee6a8bde3e
#
_entry.id   eee7e673e31c073177a0c7ee6a8bde3e
#
_cell.length_a   1.000
_cell.length_b   1.000
_cell.length_c   1.000
_cell.angle_alpha   90.00
_cell.angle_beta   90.00
_cell.angle_gamma   90.00
#
_symmetry.space_group_name_H-M   'P 1'
#
loop_
_entity.id
_entity.type
_entity.pdbx_description
1 polymer ?
#
loop_
_entity_poly.entity_id
_entity_poly.type
_entity_poly.pdbx_seq_one_letter_code
_entity_poly.pdbx_strand_id
1 'polypeptide(L)'
;MLEQIRNPLERWSMRNLDSSASVRFTDILFTTDLSAAAERALPYAVEIAGRYHAKLHAVHVVQPDAYVFVPPAPWPQSEDGAKEFRQQGRRRLDEQLREIPHEILFEQGETWPTLEEIIRNKEIDLIVLSTHGRTGFGKALLGSVAEQIFRQAVCPVLTVGPHTSPKPRSHAELNCILYATDFSPESLAGAPYAISLAREHRAQLVLFHCLEKDGDIPTFLHTLRDIVPFGTDLRCEPDCVVERGRPAEKILEAAEGHGADLIVLGVHGADGRPAKTMRFARTGVYRIVTQAKCPVLTVRG
;
A
#
# COMPACT_ATOMS: atom_id res chain seq x y z
N MET A 1 -15.38 -11.21 -39.13
CA MET A 1 -15.48 -11.50 -37.69
C MET A 1 -14.07 -11.58 -37.09
N LEU A 2 -13.31 -10.46 -37.21
CA LEU A 2 -11.91 -10.29 -36.74
C LEU A 2 -11.72 -8.88 -36.15
N GLU A 3 -12.70 -8.40 -35.35
CA GLU A 3 -12.73 -7.01 -34.86
C GLU A 3 -12.83 -6.91 -33.35
N GLN A 4 -12.15 -7.77 -32.59
CA GLN A 4 -12.24 -7.68 -31.12
C GLN A 4 -10.95 -8.06 -30.36
N ILE A 5 -9.78 -7.86 -30.92
CA ILE A 5 -8.56 -7.83 -30.13
C ILE A 5 -7.91 -6.47 -30.33
N ARG A 6 -8.59 -5.40 -29.95
CA ARG A 6 -7.90 -4.13 -29.66
C ARG A 6 -7.21 -4.32 -28.32
N ASN A 7 -5.88 -4.31 -28.39
CA ASN A 7 -4.97 -4.40 -27.27
C ASN A 7 -5.47 -3.47 -26.13
N PRO A 8 -5.73 -3.99 -24.91
CA PRO A 8 -6.14 -3.16 -23.76
C PRO A 8 -5.22 -1.97 -23.52
N LEU A 9 -3.93 -2.09 -23.88
CA LEU A 9 -2.93 -1.03 -23.78
C LEU A 9 -3.15 0.12 -24.76
N GLU A 10 -3.67 -0.12 -25.98
CA GLU A 10 -4.01 0.96 -26.90
C GLU A 10 -5.13 1.85 -26.37
N ARG A 11 -6.11 1.27 -25.67
CA ARG A 11 -7.16 2.04 -24.98
C ARG A 11 -6.63 2.80 -23.77
N TRP A 12 -5.67 2.23 -23.04
CA TRP A 12 -5.08 2.85 -21.87
C TRP A 12 -4.09 3.95 -22.26
N SER A 13 -3.24 3.73 -23.26
CA SER A 13 -2.26 4.71 -23.75
C SER A 13 -2.92 5.99 -24.29
N MET A 14 -4.09 5.87 -24.93
CA MET A 14 -4.80 7.05 -25.46
C MET A 14 -5.50 7.90 -24.39
N ARG A 15 -5.73 7.38 -23.18
CA ARG A 15 -6.45 8.09 -22.11
C ARG A 15 -5.57 8.65 -21.00
N ASN A 16 -4.38 8.10 -20.76
CA ASN A 16 -3.61 8.37 -19.54
C ASN A 16 -2.13 8.71 -19.73
N LEU A 17 -1.65 8.87 -20.98
CA LEU A 17 -0.26 9.24 -21.22
C LEU A 17 -0.11 10.74 -21.45
N ASP A 18 -0.40 11.53 -20.44
CA ASP A 18 0.44 12.70 -20.21
C ASP A 18 1.73 12.16 -19.57
N SER A 19 2.79 12.03 -20.38
CA SER A 19 4.12 11.54 -19.97
C SER A 19 4.80 12.42 -18.91
N SER A 20 4.10 13.46 -18.44
CA SER A 20 4.52 14.39 -17.38
C SER A 20 3.81 14.19 -16.04
N ALA A 21 2.77 13.38 -15.95
CA ALA A 21 2.02 13.19 -14.70
C ALA A 21 2.80 12.26 -13.75
N SER A 22 3.80 12.83 -13.09
CA SER A 22 4.44 12.23 -11.93
C SER A 22 3.42 12.13 -10.80
N VAL A 23 3.21 10.93 -10.27
CA VAL A 23 2.50 10.79 -9.00
C VAL A 23 3.23 11.61 -7.94
N ARG A 24 2.50 12.42 -7.19
CA ARG A 24 3.01 13.18 -6.06
C ARG A 24 2.18 12.84 -4.84
N PHE A 25 2.87 12.64 -3.74
CA PHE A 25 2.24 12.57 -2.43
C PHE A 25 2.46 13.89 -1.72
N THR A 26 1.40 14.51 -1.24
CA THR A 26 1.41 15.80 -0.52
C THR A 26 0.97 15.64 0.92
N ASP A 27 -0.03 14.79 1.17
CA ASP A 27 -0.63 14.56 2.47
C ASP A 27 -0.79 13.07 2.74
N ILE A 28 0.07 12.53 3.59
CA ILE A 28 0.15 11.09 3.91
C ILE A 28 -0.49 10.83 5.26
N LEU A 29 -1.41 9.88 5.34
CA LEU A 29 -2.00 9.41 6.58
C LEU A 29 -1.25 8.19 7.11
N PHE A 30 -0.66 8.28 8.28
CA PHE A 30 -0.13 7.13 9.01
C PHE A 30 -1.07 6.76 10.15
N THR A 31 -1.70 5.59 10.06
CA THR A 31 -2.58 5.10 11.13
C THR A 31 -1.80 4.26 12.13
N THR A 32 -1.94 4.56 13.41
CA THR A 32 -1.23 3.85 14.48
C THR A 32 -2.13 3.56 15.68
N ASP A 33 -1.97 2.38 16.25
CA ASP A 33 -2.52 2.05 17.57
C ASP A 33 -1.44 2.13 18.67
N LEU A 34 -0.28 2.73 18.35
CA LEU A 34 0.90 2.84 19.21
C LEU A 34 1.52 1.49 19.60
N SER A 35 1.17 0.41 18.90
CA SER A 35 1.79 -0.91 19.07
C SER A 35 3.12 -1.02 18.33
N ALA A 36 3.96 -1.96 18.76
CA ALA A 36 5.18 -2.31 18.05
C ALA A 36 4.93 -2.80 16.61
N ALA A 37 3.73 -3.34 16.33
CA ALA A 37 3.34 -3.74 14.98
C ALA A 37 3.08 -2.52 14.10
N ALA A 38 2.36 -1.50 14.60
CA ALA A 38 2.15 -0.25 13.88
C ALA A 38 3.46 0.50 13.62
N GLU A 39 4.39 0.46 14.58
CA GLU A 39 5.70 1.10 14.43
C GLU A 39 6.55 0.56 13.29
N ARG A 40 6.31 -0.68 12.83
CA ARG A 40 7.01 -1.21 11.65
C ARG A 40 6.65 -0.49 10.35
N ALA A 41 5.48 0.13 10.29
CA ALA A 41 5.06 0.89 9.11
C ALA A 41 5.60 2.33 9.10
N LEU A 42 5.98 2.86 10.27
CA LEU A 42 6.46 4.23 10.40
C LEU A 42 7.71 4.56 9.55
N PRO A 43 8.75 3.71 9.47
CA PRO A 43 9.92 4.01 8.62
C PRO A 43 9.56 4.25 7.16
N TYR A 44 8.59 3.50 6.62
CA TYR A 44 8.13 3.66 5.24
C TYR A 44 7.32 4.94 5.05
N ALA A 45 6.47 5.29 6.03
CA ALA A 45 5.74 6.56 6.00
C ALA A 45 6.70 7.76 6.02
N VAL A 46 7.73 7.71 6.86
CA VAL A 46 8.76 8.76 6.97
C VAL A 46 9.59 8.86 5.68
N GLU A 47 10.03 7.73 5.12
CA GLU A 47 10.82 7.71 3.88
C GLU A 47 10.04 8.32 2.71
N ILE A 48 8.78 7.90 2.51
CA ILE A 48 7.97 8.43 1.43
C ILE A 48 7.66 9.92 1.68
N ALA A 49 7.28 10.30 2.90
CA ALA A 49 7.02 11.70 3.23
C ALA A 49 8.25 12.58 2.99
N GLY A 50 9.43 12.14 3.41
CA GLY A 50 10.68 12.86 3.19
C GLY A 50 11.03 12.99 1.70
N ARG A 51 10.89 11.92 0.94
CA ARG A 51 11.19 11.88 -0.50
C ARG A 51 10.31 12.81 -1.33
N TYR A 52 9.03 12.88 -1.00
CA TYR A 52 8.06 13.73 -1.69
C TYR A 52 7.87 15.11 -1.05
N HIS A 53 8.54 15.41 0.06
CA HIS A 53 8.31 16.61 0.88
C HIS A 53 6.84 16.73 1.33
N ALA A 54 6.22 15.59 1.57
CA ALA A 54 4.82 15.49 1.98
C ALA A 54 4.65 15.76 3.48
N LYS A 55 3.47 16.23 3.87
CA LYS A 55 3.07 16.31 5.27
C LYS A 55 2.56 14.97 5.76
N LEU A 56 3.05 14.48 6.91
CA LEU A 56 2.63 13.24 7.52
C LEU A 56 1.62 13.49 8.64
N HIS A 57 0.41 12.97 8.50
CA HIS A 57 -0.65 12.99 9.52
C HIS A 57 -0.63 11.67 10.28
N ALA A 58 -0.05 11.66 11.48
CA ALA A 58 -0.05 10.48 12.34
C ALA A 58 -1.32 10.44 13.17
N VAL A 59 -2.18 9.45 12.94
CA VAL A 59 -3.52 9.37 13.54
C VAL A 59 -3.66 8.15 14.44
N HIS A 60 -4.10 8.39 15.66
CA HIS A 60 -4.55 7.38 16.59
C HIS A 60 -6.03 7.62 16.92
N VAL A 61 -6.90 6.65 16.61
CA VAL A 61 -8.33 6.70 16.93
C VAL A 61 -8.63 5.83 18.12
N VAL A 62 -9.20 6.45 19.14
CA VAL A 62 -9.65 5.79 20.38
C VAL A 62 -11.12 5.44 20.24
N GLN A 63 -11.46 4.15 20.28
CA GLN A 63 -12.85 3.70 20.31
C GLN A 63 -13.40 3.72 21.74
N PRO A 64 -14.50 4.44 22.03
CA PRO A 64 -15.06 4.53 23.39
C PRO A 64 -15.45 3.18 23.99
N ASP A 65 -15.98 2.27 23.14
CA ASP A 65 -16.53 0.99 23.58
C ASP A 65 -15.50 -0.17 23.65
N ALA A 66 -14.27 0.05 23.17
CA ALA A 66 -13.20 -0.95 23.20
C ALA A 66 -12.69 -1.24 24.65
N TYR A 67 -13.17 -0.46 25.62
CA TYR A 67 -12.74 -0.55 27.03
C TYR A 67 -13.29 -1.75 27.79
N VAL A 68 -14.29 -2.47 27.27
CA VAL A 68 -15.09 -3.41 28.06
C VAL A 68 -14.62 -4.87 27.94
N PHE A 69 -13.87 -5.28 26.90
CA PHE A 69 -13.75 -6.71 26.57
C PHE A 69 -12.36 -7.30 26.30
N VAL A 70 -11.24 -6.58 26.45
CA VAL A 70 -9.91 -7.16 26.20
C VAL A 70 -8.96 -6.94 27.37
N PRO A 71 -8.79 -7.92 28.27
CA PRO A 71 -7.65 -7.96 29.19
C PRO A 71 -6.44 -8.62 28.51
N PRO A 72 -5.19 -8.19 28.75
CA PRO A 72 -4.77 -7.04 29.54
C PRO A 72 -4.16 -5.93 28.67
N ALA A 73 -4.98 -5.05 28.13
CA ALA A 73 -4.42 -3.82 27.56
C ALA A 73 -4.14 -2.85 28.70
N PRO A 74 -2.98 -2.21 28.78
CA PRO A 74 -2.71 -1.14 29.73
C PRO A 74 -3.43 0.14 29.28
N TRP A 75 -4.77 0.08 29.20
CA TRP A 75 -5.55 1.28 28.95
C TRP A 75 -5.86 1.93 30.29
N PRO A 76 -5.62 3.23 30.43
CA PRO A 76 -5.90 3.95 31.65
C PRO A 76 -7.38 3.93 31.98
N GLN A 77 -7.72 3.44 33.17
CA GLN A 77 -9.09 3.34 33.70
C GLN A 77 -9.64 4.72 34.17
N SER A 78 -8.81 5.78 34.11
CA SER A 78 -9.17 7.12 34.57
C SER A 78 -8.93 8.14 33.47
N GLU A 79 -9.66 9.27 33.52
CA GLU A 79 -9.45 10.38 32.59
C GLU A 79 -8.01 10.93 32.62
N ASP A 80 -7.42 10.99 33.80
CA ASP A 80 -6.04 11.47 33.96
C ASP A 80 -5.04 10.52 33.33
N GLY A 81 -5.20 9.21 33.52
CA GLY A 81 -4.39 8.20 32.86
C GLY A 81 -4.57 8.23 31.33
N ALA A 82 -5.78 8.48 30.82
CA ALA A 82 -6.03 8.63 29.38
C ALA A 82 -5.35 9.89 28.80
N LYS A 83 -5.32 10.99 29.58
CA LYS A 83 -4.59 12.20 29.19
C LYS A 83 -3.08 11.94 29.16
N GLU A 84 -2.55 11.28 30.19
CA GLU A 84 -1.12 10.95 30.27
C GLU A 84 -0.71 10.03 29.11
N PHE A 85 -1.48 8.98 28.81
CA PHE A 85 -1.24 8.09 27.67
C PHE A 85 -1.19 8.85 26.34
N ARG A 86 -2.19 9.73 26.08
CA ARG A 86 -2.21 10.56 24.88
C ARG A 86 -0.99 11.49 24.82
N GLN A 87 -0.60 12.09 25.94
CA GLN A 87 0.54 12.98 26.00
C GLN A 87 1.86 12.24 25.73
N GLN A 88 2.04 11.05 26.31
CA GLN A 88 3.20 10.21 26.06
C GLN A 88 3.27 9.74 24.61
N GLY A 89 2.13 9.26 24.07
CA GLY A 89 2.04 8.86 22.66
C GLY A 89 2.36 10.01 21.71
N ARG A 90 1.85 11.23 21.98
CA ARG A 90 2.15 12.43 21.20
C ARG A 90 3.62 12.77 21.24
N ARG A 91 4.22 12.82 22.42
CA ARG A 91 5.68 13.11 22.57
C ARG A 91 6.52 12.11 21.80
N ARG A 92 6.20 10.82 21.91
CA ARG A 92 6.92 9.76 21.22
C ARG A 92 6.82 9.89 19.69
N LEU A 93 5.65 10.17 19.15
CA LEU A 93 5.46 10.38 17.71
C LEU A 93 6.16 11.66 17.25
N ASP A 94 6.07 12.74 18.02
CA ASP A 94 6.72 14.01 17.70
C ASP A 94 8.25 13.87 17.61
N GLU A 95 8.86 13.17 18.58
CA GLU A 95 10.30 12.85 18.52
C GLU A 95 10.65 12.00 17.30
N GLN A 96 9.75 11.10 16.92
CA GLN A 96 9.96 10.20 15.79
C GLN A 96 9.81 10.89 14.44
N LEU A 97 9.03 11.93 14.35
CA LEU A 97 8.65 12.63 13.12
C LEU A 97 9.32 14.00 12.96
N ARG A 98 10.16 14.41 13.92
CA ARG A 98 10.75 15.76 14.02
C ARG A 98 11.46 16.26 12.75
N GLU A 99 11.92 15.34 11.88
CA GLU A 99 12.70 15.68 10.68
C GLU A 99 11.84 15.93 9.44
N ILE A 100 10.53 15.70 9.54
CA ILE A 100 9.58 15.88 8.43
C ILE A 100 8.40 16.75 8.86
N PRO A 101 7.73 17.46 7.93
CA PRO A 101 6.48 18.15 8.24
C PRO A 101 5.43 17.15 8.72
N HIS A 102 4.90 17.35 9.93
CA HIS A 102 3.93 16.39 10.46
C HIS A 102 2.85 17.03 11.32
N GLU A 103 1.78 16.28 11.54
CA GLU A 103 0.69 16.60 12.45
C GLU A 103 0.27 15.32 13.19
N ILE A 104 0.06 15.41 14.50
CA ILE A 104 -0.32 14.28 15.32
C ILE A 104 -1.75 14.47 15.81
N LEU A 105 -2.63 13.54 15.43
CA LEU A 105 -4.05 13.54 15.71
C LEU A 105 -4.39 12.39 16.66
N PHE A 106 -5.02 12.72 17.79
CA PHE A 106 -5.64 11.78 18.71
C PHE A 106 -7.12 12.04 18.70
N GLU A 107 -7.85 11.20 17.98
CA GLU A 107 -9.28 11.33 17.77
C GLU A 107 -10.04 10.29 18.60
N GLN A 108 -11.31 10.57 18.88
CA GLN A 108 -12.19 9.66 19.59
C GLN A 108 -13.43 9.39 18.75
N GLY A 109 -13.76 8.11 18.56
CA GLY A 109 -14.93 7.72 17.77
C GLY A 109 -14.79 6.34 17.16
N GLU A 110 -15.71 6.02 16.26
CA GLU A 110 -15.58 4.83 15.41
C GLU A 110 -14.44 5.01 14.42
N THR A 111 -13.59 3.99 14.29
CA THR A 111 -12.31 4.13 13.57
C THR A 111 -12.52 4.56 12.12
N TRP A 112 -13.38 3.86 11.37
CA TRP A 112 -13.50 4.17 9.94
C TRP A 112 -14.16 5.53 9.66
N PRO A 113 -15.32 5.89 10.24
CA PRO A 113 -15.92 7.20 10.04
C PRO A 113 -14.97 8.36 10.38
N THR A 114 -14.20 8.23 11.47
CA THR A 114 -13.20 9.23 11.87
C THR A 114 -12.07 9.33 10.84
N LEU A 115 -11.54 8.20 10.37
CA LEU A 115 -10.50 8.20 9.34
C LEU A 115 -11.00 8.74 8.00
N GLU A 116 -12.22 8.39 7.59
CA GLU A 116 -12.83 8.87 6.35
C GLU A 116 -12.99 10.41 6.36
N GLU A 117 -13.40 10.98 7.50
CA GLU A 117 -13.47 12.42 7.68
C GLU A 117 -12.09 13.08 7.55
N ILE A 118 -11.05 12.51 8.17
CA ILE A 118 -9.68 13.00 8.08
C ILE A 118 -9.16 12.90 6.65
N ILE A 119 -9.37 11.75 5.98
CA ILE A 119 -8.96 11.52 4.60
C ILE A 119 -9.54 12.59 3.68
N ARG A 120 -10.82 12.88 3.83
CA ARG A 120 -11.51 13.88 3.03
C ARG A 120 -11.08 15.31 3.36
N ASN A 121 -11.03 15.68 4.65
CA ASN A 121 -10.77 17.05 5.08
C ASN A 121 -9.32 17.48 4.88
N LYS A 122 -8.38 16.52 4.87
CA LYS A 122 -6.96 16.77 4.65
C LYS A 122 -6.47 16.34 3.28
N GLU A 123 -7.39 15.95 2.38
CA GLU A 123 -7.08 15.56 1.00
C GLU A 123 -5.99 14.48 0.94
N ILE A 124 -6.05 13.49 1.84
CA ILE A 124 -5.05 12.42 1.95
C ILE A 124 -4.91 11.66 0.63
N ASP A 125 -3.70 11.57 0.13
CA ASP A 125 -3.36 10.93 -1.15
C ASP A 125 -2.59 9.60 -0.99
N LEU A 126 -2.16 9.26 0.23
CA LEU A 126 -1.60 7.95 0.59
C LEU A 126 -1.94 7.59 2.03
N ILE A 127 -2.41 6.36 2.26
CA ILE A 127 -2.54 5.81 3.61
C ILE A 127 -1.42 4.80 3.86
N VAL A 128 -0.76 4.89 5.00
CA VAL A 128 0.26 3.93 5.45
C VAL A 128 -0.19 3.28 6.74
N LEU A 129 -0.20 1.95 6.78
CA LEU A 129 -0.62 1.21 7.96
C LEU A 129 0.08 -0.16 8.08
N SER A 130 0.04 -0.71 9.29
CA SER A 130 0.38 -2.12 9.52
C SER A 130 -0.86 -3.02 9.42
N THR A 131 -0.68 -4.23 8.92
CA THR A 131 -1.76 -5.23 8.84
C THR A 131 -2.24 -5.72 10.21
N HIS A 132 -1.44 -5.57 11.26
CA HIS A 132 -1.73 -6.04 12.61
C HIS A 132 -1.61 -4.88 13.60
N GLY A 133 -2.49 -4.89 14.61
CA GLY A 133 -2.44 -4.00 15.74
C GLY A 133 -2.20 -4.76 17.04
N ARG A 134 -2.67 -4.22 18.16
CA ARG A 134 -2.49 -4.75 19.53
C ARG A 134 -2.99 -6.18 19.72
N THR A 135 -4.02 -6.59 19.01
CA THR A 135 -4.68 -7.89 19.24
C THR A 135 -3.92 -9.10 18.72
N GLY A 136 -2.91 -8.92 17.86
CA GLY A 136 -1.91 -9.94 17.49
C GLY A 136 -2.41 -11.33 17.10
N PHE A 137 -3.71 -11.51 16.85
CA PHE A 137 -4.31 -12.81 16.57
C PHE A 137 -3.89 -13.33 15.20
N GLY A 138 -2.96 -14.28 15.20
CA GLY A 138 -2.64 -15.16 14.08
C GLY A 138 -1.94 -14.47 12.90
N LYS A 139 -0.81 -15.00 12.47
CA LYS A 139 0.05 -14.49 11.36
C LYS A 139 -0.62 -14.38 9.98
N ALA A 140 -1.92 -14.70 9.85
CA ALA A 140 -2.63 -14.80 8.58
C ALA A 140 -3.90 -13.92 8.49
N LEU A 141 -4.22 -13.09 9.50
CA LEU A 141 -5.43 -12.28 9.50
C LEU A 141 -5.10 -10.79 9.45
N LEU A 142 -5.81 -10.06 8.59
CA LEU A 142 -5.78 -8.61 8.52
C LEU A 142 -6.57 -8.06 9.72
N GLY A 143 -6.02 -7.09 10.45
CA GLY A 143 -6.74 -6.42 11.53
C GLY A 143 -8.00 -5.72 11.03
N SER A 144 -9.01 -5.55 11.91
CA SER A 144 -10.31 -4.96 11.54
C SER A 144 -10.19 -3.58 10.90
N VAL A 145 -9.32 -2.72 11.41
CA VAL A 145 -9.06 -1.38 10.86
C VAL A 145 -8.41 -1.48 9.49
N ALA A 146 -7.37 -2.32 9.36
CA ALA A 146 -6.70 -2.53 8.08
C ALA A 146 -7.66 -3.10 7.03
N GLU A 147 -8.55 -4.03 7.41
CA GLU A 147 -9.59 -4.57 6.52
C GLU A 147 -10.60 -3.49 6.09
N GLN A 148 -11.04 -2.62 7.01
CA GLN A 148 -11.96 -1.52 6.68
C GLN A 148 -11.30 -0.53 5.72
N ILE A 149 -10.07 -0.08 5.99
CA ILE A 149 -9.32 0.80 5.11
C ILE A 149 -9.14 0.15 3.74
N PHE A 150 -8.70 -1.12 3.72
CA PHE A 150 -8.53 -1.86 2.47
C PHE A 150 -9.82 -1.99 1.65
N ARG A 151 -10.98 -2.00 2.29
CA ARG A 151 -12.28 -2.08 1.60
C ARG A 151 -12.79 -0.74 1.11
N GLN A 152 -12.49 0.35 1.80
CA GLN A 152 -13.24 1.60 1.66
C GLN A 152 -12.38 2.79 1.23
N ALA A 153 -11.06 2.75 1.46
CA ALA A 153 -10.20 3.85 1.05
C ALA A 153 -10.25 4.09 -0.46
N VAL A 154 -10.33 5.32 -0.87
CA VAL A 154 -10.34 5.75 -2.28
C VAL A 154 -8.96 6.10 -2.80
N CYS A 155 -8.02 6.43 -1.91
CA CYS A 155 -6.62 6.68 -2.23
C CYS A 155 -5.78 5.41 -2.08
N PRO A 156 -4.54 5.39 -2.61
CA PRO A 156 -3.59 4.30 -2.44
C PRO A 156 -3.34 3.94 -0.97
N VAL A 157 -3.12 2.66 -0.71
CA VAL A 157 -2.88 2.13 0.63
C VAL A 157 -1.59 1.32 0.65
N LEU A 158 -0.60 1.79 1.40
CA LEU A 158 0.64 1.07 1.69
C LEU A 158 0.46 0.24 2.97
N THR A 159 0.52 -1.06 2.84
CA THR A 159 0.35 -2.00 3.94
C THR A 159 1.67 -2.67 4.29
N VAL A 160 2.03 -2.66 5.57
CA VAL A 160 3.22 -3.35 6.10
C VAL A 160 2.79 -4.61 6.83
N GLY A 161 3.14 -5.76 6.27
CA GLY A 161 2.77 -7.09 6.77
C GLY A 161 3.61 -7.57 7.96
N PRO A 162 3.20 -8.68 8.61
CA PRO A 162 3.90 -9.21 9.77
C PRO A 162 5.26 -9.84 9.42
N HIS A 163 5.46 -10.20 8.15
CA HIS A 163 6.68 -10.82 7.64
C HIS A 163 7.68 -9.79 7.08
N THR A 164 7.27 -8.51 7.00
CA THR A 164 8.18 -7.44 6.57
C THR A 164 9.30 -7.30 7.59
N SER A 165 10.53 -7.39 7.11
CA SER A 165 11.72 -7.21 7.94
C SER A 165 11.74 -5.80 8.53
N PRO A 166 12.00 -5.64 9.85
CA PRO A 166 12.15 -4.33 10.44
C PRO A 166 13.31 -3.59 9.78
N LYS A 167 13.05 -2.41 9.21
CA LYS A 167 14.11 -1.54 8.69
C LYS A 167 14.40 -0.44 9.72
N PRO A 168 15.68 -0.04 9.91
CA PRO A 168 16.00 1.19 10.63
C PRO A 168 15.33 2.38 9.95
N ARG A 169 14.94 3.39 10.71
CA ARG A 169 14.24 4.59 10.18
C ARG A 169 14.99 5.31 9.07
N SER A 170 16.30 5.27 9.09
CA SER A 170 17.18 5.88 8.08
C SER A 170 17.41 5.03 6.83
N HIS A 171 16.78 3.85 6.70
CA HIS A 171 17.12 2.87 5.67
C HIS A 171 15.89 2.15 5.09
N ALA A 172 14.73 2.78 5.10
CA ALA A 172 13.54 2.25 4.39
C ALA A 172 13.60 2.54 2.88
N GLU A 173 14.82 2.67 2.33
CA GLU A 173 15.05 2.89 0.91
C GLU A 173 14.39 1.80 0.07
N LEU A 174 13.74 2.24 -1.02
CA LEU A 174 13.16 1.35 -2.01
C LEU A 174 14.17 1.21 -3.15
N ASN A 175 14.91 0.11 -3.18
CA ASN A 175 15.91 -0.17 -4.22
C ASN A 175 15.38 -1.06 -5.34
N CYS A 176 14.34 -1.85 -5.05
CA CYS A 176 13.67 -2.71 -6.02
C CYS A 176 12.16 -2.68 -5.81
N ILE A 177 11.40 -2.37 -6.86
CA ILE A 177 9.95 -2.30 -6.86
C ILE A 177 9.41 -3.33 -7.84
N LEU A 178 8.57 -4.25 -7.35
CA LEU A 178 7.86 -5.19 -8.19
C LEU A 178 6.44 -4.69 -8.43
N TYR A 179 6.10 -4.47 -9.69
CA TYR A 179 4.74 -4.17 -10.11
C TYR A 179 4.14 -5.38 -10.81
N ALA A 180 3.04 -5.90 -10.28
CA ALA A 180 2.34 -7.04 -10.86
C ALA A 180 1.02 -6.62 -11.50
N THR A 181 0.79 -7.12 -12.71
CA THR A 181 -0.40 -6.79 -13.52
C THR A 181 -0.96 -8.02 -14.24
N ASP A 182 -2.27 -8.06 -14.38
CA ASP A 182 -3.01 -8.97 -15.27
C ASP A 182 -3.53 -8.24 -16.52
N PHE A 183 -3.06 -6.99 -16.73
CA PHE A 183 -3.45 -6.07 -17.78
C PHE A 183 -4.92 -5.63 -17.74
N SER A 184 -5.67 -5.94 -16.69
CA SER A 184 -6.98 -5.33 -16.48
C SER A 184 -6.85 -3.83 -16.25
N PRO A 185 -7.88 -3.01 -16.58
CA PRO A 185 -7.85 -1.57 -16.31
C PRO A 185 -7.51 -1.24 -14.86
N GLU A 186 -8.02 -2.04 -13.94
CA GLU A 186 -7.82 -1.89 -12.49
C GLU A 186 -6.38 -2.19 -12.11
N SER A 187 -5.79 -3.25 -12.66
CA SER A 187 -4.39 -3.57 -12.39
C SER A 187 -3.46 -2.51 -12.98
N LEU A 188 -3.79 -1.96 -14.16
CA LEU A 188 -3.01 -0.93 -14.83
C LEU A 188 -3.02 0.41 -14.07
N ALA A 189 -4.00 0.68 -13.21
CA ALA A 189 -4.01 1.86 -12.33
C ALA A 189 -2.79 1.93 -11.39
N GLY A 190 -2.16 0.79 -11.08
CA GLY A 190 -0.94 0.72 -10.29
C GLY A 190 0.33 1.16 -11.03
N ALA A 191 0.34 1.12 -12.38
CA ALA A 191 1.53 1.39 -13.17
C ALA A 191 2.13 2.79 -12.96
N PRO A 192 1.36 3.90 -12.98
CA PRO A 192 1.90 5.24 -12.73
C PRO A 192 2.60 5.35 -11.37
N TYR A 193 2.06 4.69 -10.35
CA TYR A 193 2.65 4.68 -9.00
C TYR A 193 3.97 3.90 -8.97
N ALA A 194 4.00 2.70 -9.56
CA ALA A 194 5.22 1.90 -9.62
C ALA A 194 6.34 2.63 -10.38
N ILE A 195 6.02 3.22 -11.53
CA ILE A 195 6.96 3.97 -12.35
C ILE A 195 7.45 5.22 -11.62
N SER A 196 6.54 6.00 -11.01
CA SER A 196 6.90 7.21 -10.28
C SER A 196 7.79 6.90 -9.08
N LEU A 197 7.42 5.90 -8.27
CA LEU A 197 8.22 5.46 -7.13
C LEU A 197 9.60 4.95 -7.57
N ALA A 198 9.67 4.16 -8.65
CA ALA A 198 10.95 3.67 -9.18
C ALA A 198 11.86 4.82 -9.61
N ARG A 199 11.31 5.86 -10.26
CA ARG A 199 12.04 7.05 -10.66
C ARG A 199 12.53 7.86 -9.45
N GLU A 200 11.64 8.20 -8.52
CA GLU A 200 11.95 9.05 -7.37
C GLU A 200 12.96 8.39 -6.42
N HIS A 201 12.87 7.07 -6.24
CA HIS A 201 13.79 6.32 -5.38
C HIS A 201 15.03 5.79 -6.12
N ARG A 202 15.13 6.02 -7.45
CA ARG A 202 16.17 5.41 -8.30
C ARG A 202 16.20 3.89 -8.14
N ALA A 203 15.04 3.28 -7.97
CA ALA A 203 14.86 1.86 -7.77
C ALA A 203 14.88 1.09 -9.10
N GLN A 204 15.28 -0.17 -9.05
CA GLN A 204 15.02 -1.12 -10.12
C GLN A 204 13.51 -1.39 -10.19
N LEU A 205 12.95 -1.38 -11.39
CA LEU A 205 11.55 -1.73 -11.63
C LEU A 205 11.45 -3.12 -12.23
N VAL A 206 10.72 -4.01 -11.56
CA VAL A 206 10.39 -5.34 -12.05
C VAL A 206 8.91 -5.34 -12.45
N LEU A 207 8.63 -5.59 -13.72
CA LEU A 207 7.29 -5.71 -14.27
C LEU A 207 6.92 -7.20 -14.35
N PHE A 208 5.88 -7.59 -13.64
CA PHE A 208 5.53 -8.99 -13.46
C PHE A 208 4.14 -9.31 -13.99
N HIS A 209 4.02 -10.40 -14.74
CA HIS A 209 2.75 -10.98 -15.15
C HIS A 209 2.71 -12.47 -14.87
N CYS A 210 1.57 -12.97 -14.38
CA CYS A 210 1.36 -14.39 -14.11
C CYS A 210 0.33 -14.96 -15.08
N LEU A 211 0.74 -15.99 -15.83
CA LEU A 211 -0.15 -16.77 -16.70
C LEU A 211 -0.79 -17.90 -15.91
N GLU A 212 -2.11 -17.89 -15.80
CA GLU A 212 -2.87 -19.01 -15.21
C GLU A 212 -3.12 -20.14 -16.21
N LYS A 213 -3.08 -19.84 -17.50
CA LYS A 213 -3.33 -20.76 -18.62
C LYS A 213 -2.20 -20.65 -19.66
N ASP A 214 -2.29 -21.49 -20.68
CA ASP A 214 -1.38 -21.40 -21.82
C ASP A 214 -1.49 -20.03 -22.51
N GLY A 215 -0.34 -19.44 -22.80
CA GLY A 215 -0.22 -18.14 -23.43
C GLY A 215 1.17 -17.96 -24.03
N ASP A 216 1.29 -17.01 -24.97
CA ASP A 216 2.55 -16.68 -25.64
C ASP A 216 3.39 -15.74 -24.77
N ILE A 217 4.38 -16.30 -24.09
CA ILE A 217 5.28 -15.54 -23.20
C ILE A 217 5.96 -14.36 -23.90
N PRO A 218 6.53 -14.49 -25.13
CA PRO A 218 7.11 -13.35 -25.85
C PRO A 218 6.15 -12.18 -26.02
N THR A 219 4.90 -12.42 -26.36
CA THR A 219 3.88 -11.36 -26.48
C THR A 219 3.66 -10.65 -25.14
N PHE A 220 3.55 -11.38 -24.03
CA PHE A 220 3.36 -10.74 -22.72
C PHE A 220 4.60 -9.97 -22.25
N LEU A 221 5.80 -10.45 -22.56
CA LEU A 221 7.04 -9.70 -22.29
C LEU A 221 7.08 -8.37 -23.05
N HIS A 222 6.65 -8.37 -24.31
CA HIS A 222 6.52 -7.13 -25.09
C HIS A 222 5.48 -6.20 -24.46
N THR A 223 4.31 -6.73 -24.14
CA THR A 223 3.23 -5.97 -23.50
C THR A 223 3.66 -5.34 -22.16
N LEU A 224 4.46 -6.04 -21.36
CA LEU A 224 5.00 -5.48 -20.11
C LEU A 224 5.93 -4.29 -20.39
N ARG A 225 6.80 -4.38 -21.39
CA ARG A 225 7.70 -3.26 -21.77
C ARG A 225 6.93 -2.03 -22.18
N ASP A 226 5.82 -2.20 -22.88
CA ASP A 226 4.97 -1.11 -23.36
C ASP A 226 4.23 -0.35 -22.22
N ILE A 227 4.22 -0.89 -20.99
CA ILE A 227 3.66 -0.20 -19.83
C ILE A 227 4.47 1.04 -19.46
N VAL A 228 5.79 0.99 -19.65
CA VAL A 228 6.65 2.13 -19.34
C VAL A 228 6.78 3.04 -20.55
N PRO A 229 6.36 4.32 -20.45
CA PRO A 229 6.46 5.26 -21.55
C PRO A 229 7.91 5.44 -22.02
N PHE A 230 8.09 5.55 -23.34
CA PHE A 230 9.39 5.82 -23.92
C PHE A 230 10.00 7.12 -23.37
N GLY A 231 11.28 7.06 -23.00
CA GLY A 231 11.98 8.22 -22.44
C GLY A 231 11.76 8.47 -20.95
N THR A 232 11.08 7.55 -20.24
CA THR A 232 10.99 7.63 -18.78
C THR A 232 12.38 7.52 -18.14
N ASP A 233 12.75 8.49 -17.29
CA ASP A 233 14.05 8.52 -16.60
C ASP A 233 14.07 7.51 -15.43
N LEU A 234 14.24 6.22 -15.75
CA LEU A 234 14.48 5.16 -14.79
C LEU A 234 16.00 4.94 -14.60
N ARG A 235 16.38 4.35 -13.46
CA ARG A 235 17.77 3.99 -13.17
C ARG A 235 18.36 3.01 -14.21
N CYS A 236 17.55 2.07 -14.67
CA CYS A 236 17.88 1.06 -15.68
C CYS A 236 16.60 0.62 -16.40
N GLU A 237 16.77 -0.13 -17.49
CA GLU A 237 15.61 -0.77 -18.13
C GLU A 237 14.86 -1.67 -17.16
N PRO A 238 13.51 -1.68 -17.18
CA PRO A 238 12.72 -2.55 -16.35
C PRO A 238 12.96 -4.03 -16.64
N ASP A 239 13.06 -4.84 -15.62
CA ASP A 239 13.03 -6.29 -15.76
C ASP A 239 11.60 -6.75 -16.02
N CYS A 240 11.38 -7.43 -17.15
CA CYS A 240 10.09 -8.00 -17.49
C CYS A 240 10.07 -9.49 -17.20
N VAL A 241 9.16 -9.92 -16.35
CA VAL A 241 9.06 -11.31 -15.89
C VAL A 241 7.65 -11.84 -16.17
N VAL A 242 7.59 -12.98 -16.86
CA VAL A 242 6.33 -13.70 -17.09
C VAL A 242 6.50 -15.13 -16.59
N GLU A 243 5.70 -15.50 -15.60
CA GLU A 243 5.71 -16.84 -15.02
C GLU A 243 4.36 -17.53 -15.13
N ARG A 244 4.35 -18.86 -15.02
CA ARG A 244 3.13 -19.65 -15.00
C ARG A 244 2.83 -20.15 -13.60
N GLY A 245 1.57 -20.09 -13.19
CA GLY A 245 1.12 -20.61 -11.92
C GLY A 245 0.00 -19.84 -11.27
N ARG A 246 -0.08 -19.92 -9.96
CA ARG A 246 -1.05 -19.18 -9.17
C ARG A 246 -0.53 -17.76 -8.89
N PRO A 247 -1.25 -16.70 -9.30
CA PRO A 247 -0.73 -15.33 -9.25
C PRO A 247 -0.16 -14.92 -7.89
N ALA A 248 -0.90 -15.14 -6.79
CA ALA A 248 -0.43 -14.73 -5.47
C ALA A 248 0.87 -15.44 -5.03
N GLU A 249 1.03 -16.72 -5.37
CA GLU A 249 2.24 -17.48 -5.06
C GLU A 249 3.40 -16.97 -5.88
N LYS A 250 3.20 -16.79 -7.19
CA LYS A 250 4.23 -16.36 -8.12
C LYS A 250 4.67 -14.91 -7.88
N ILE A 251 3.77 -14.01 -7.51
CA ILE A 251 4.11 -12.65 -7.11
C ILE A 251 5.00 -12.65 -5.86
N LEU A 252 4.67 -13.46 -4.86
CA LEU A 252 5.48 -13.57 -3.64
C LEU A 252 6.86 -14.18 -3.91
N GLU A 253 6.93 -15.24 -4.73
CA GLU A 253 8.19 -15.87 -5.14
C GLU A 253 9.07 -14.89 -5.94
N ALA A 254 8.49 -14.17 -6.91
CA ALA A 254 9.19 -13.17 -7.70
C ALA A 254 9.69 -12.01 -6.83
N ALA A 255 8.86 -11.51 -5.91
CA ALA A 255 9.25 -10.45 -5.00
C ALA A 255 10.44 -10.87 -4.10
N GLU A 256 10.42 -12.09 -3.61
CA GLU A 256 11.55 -12.63 -2.84
C GLU A 256 12.79 -12.85 -3.71
N GLY A 257 12.63 -13.43 -4.90
CA GLY A 257 13.73 -13.74 -5.83
C GLY A 257 14.45 -12.49 -6.34
N HIS A 258 13.74 -11.38 -6.56
CA HIS A 258 14.31 -10.09 -6.97
C HIS A 258 14.70 -9.20 -5.78
N GLY A 259 14.45 -9.62 -4.54
CA GLY A 259 14.71 -8.80 -3.36
C GLY A 259 13.88 -7.52 -3.33
N ALA A 260 12.61 -7.60 -3.74
CA ALA A 260 11.74 -6.44 -3.81
C ALA A 260 11.55 -5.79 -2.44
N ASP A 261 11.73 -4.47 -2.39
CA ASP A 261 11.46 -3.63 -1.22
C ASP A 261 10.00 -3.15 -1.17
N LEU A 262 9.29 -3.25 -2.29
CA LEU A 262 7.90 -2.86 -2.43
C LEU A 262 7.22 -3.71 -3.52
N ILE A 263 6.01 -4.18 -3.25
CA ILE A 263 5.11 -4.73 -4.27
C ILE A 263 4.03 -3.69 -4.56
N VAL A 264 3.75 -3.42 -5.84
CA VAL A 264 2.65 -2.54 -6.27
C VAL A 264 1.60 -3.36 -7.01
N LEU A 265 0.34 -3.20 -6.61
CA LEU A 265 -0.82 -3.91 -7.18
C LEU A 265 -1.94 -2.92 -7.49
N GLY A 266 -2.50 -3.00 -8.67
CA GLY A 266 -3.80 -2.41 -8.92
C GLY A 266 -4.93 -3.34 -8.46
N VAL A 267 -5.98 -2.78 -7.86
CA VAL A 267 -7.09 -3.54 -7.29
C VAL A 267 -8.43 -2.92 -7.67
N HIS A 268 -9.47 -3.75 -7.79
CA HIS A 268 -10.82 -3.26 -8.06
C HIS A 268 -11.31 -2.28 -7.00
N GLY A 269 -11.93 -1.19 -7.44
CA GLY A 269 -12.66 -0.26 -6.59
C GLY A 269 -13.83 -0.92 -5.83
N ALA A 270 -14.37 -0.21 -4.84
CA ALA A 270 -15.50 -0.67 -4.05
C ALA A 270 -16.86 -0.53 -4.76
N ASP A 271 -16.89 -0.27 -6.06
CA ASP A 271 -18.10 0.01 -6.83
C ASP A 271 -19.09 -1.15 -6.73
N GLY A 272 -20.04 -1.00 -5.82
CA GLY A 272 -21.39 -1.59 -5.69
C GLY A 272 -21.74 -2.93 -6.35
N ARG A 273 -20.82 -3.66 -6.97
CA ARG A 273 -21.08 -4.94 -7.63
C ARG A 273 -21.03 -6.10 -6.64
N PRO A 274 -22.01 -7.02 -6.72
CA PRO A 274 -22.17 -8.07 -5.72
C PRO A 274 -20.96 -9.01 -5.64
N ALA A 275 -20.62 -9.32 -4.42
CA ALA A 275 -19.48 -10.06 -3.87
C ALA A 275 -19.04 -11.39 -4.54
N LYS A 276 -19.65 -11.85 -5.63
CA LYS A 276 -19.32 -13.16 -6.24
C LYS A 276 -18.04 -13.16 -7.06
N THR A 277 -17.75 -12.07 -7.79
CA THR A 277 -16.49 -11.89 -8.56
C THR A 277 -15.33 -11.41 -7.67
N MET A 278 -15.66 -10.70 -6.59
CA MET A 278 -14.72 -10.15 -5.62
C MET A 278 -14.00 -11.19 -4.73
N ARG A 279 -14.51 -12.43 -4.61
CA ARG A 279 -13.90 -13.44 -3.72
C ARG A 279 -12.52 -13.90 -4.19
N PHE A 280 -12.29 -14.06 -5.49
CA PHE A 280 -11.03 -14.57 -6.01
C PHE A 280 -9.92 -13.50 -6.02
N ALA A 281 -10.20 -12.30 -6.50
CA ALA A 281 -9.24 -11.18 -6.49
C ALA A 281 -8.87 -10.76 -5.06
N ARG A 282 -9.85 -10.71 -4.13
CA ARG A 282 -9.61 -10.43 -2.70
C ARG A 282 -8.71 -11.48 -2.05
N THR A 283 -8.90 -12.75 -2.34
CA THR A 283 -8.09 -13.83 -1.72
C THR A 283 -6.63 -13.74 -2.16
N GLY A 284 -6.36 -13.40 -3.41
CA GLY A 284 -5.02 -13.23 -3.95
C GLY A 284 -4.29 -12.03 -3.33
N VAL A 285 -4.87 -10.84 -3.40
CA VAL A 285 -4.28 -9.61 -2.85
C VAL A 285 -4.16 -9.70 -1.32
N TYR A 286 -5.17 -10.20 -0.64
CA TYR A 286 -5.13 -10.44 0.81
C TYR A 286 -3.95 -11.35 1.19
N ARG A 287 -3.75 -12.44 0.45
CA ARG A 287 -2.63 -13.35 0.66
C ARG A 287 -1.30 -12.65 0.46
N ILE A 288 -1.16 -11.83 -0.60
CA ILE A 288 0.06 -11.07 -0.85
C ILE A 288 0.33 -10.11 0.31
N VAL A 289 -0.65 -9.29 0.70
CA VAL A 289 -0.52 -8.30 1.80
C VAL A 289 -0.13 -8.95 3.12
N THR A 290 -0.66 -10.16 3.41
CA THR A 290 -0.37 -10.85 4.69
C THR A 290 0.90 -11.68 4.68
N GLN A 291 1.41 -12.11 3.51
CA GLN A 291 2.55 -13.02 3.40
C GLN A 291 3.80 -12.36 2.82
N ALA A 292 3.70 -11.18 2.21
CA ALA A 292 4.85 -10.49 1.66
C ALA A 292 5.90 -10.16 2.72
N LYS A 293 7.19 -10.27 2.33
CA LYS A 293 8.34 -9.89 3.15
C LYS A 293 8.70 -8.41 3.03
N CYS A 294 8.02 -7.69 2.16
CA CYS A 294 8.11 -6.25 1.96
C CYS A 294 6.70 -5.61 2.02
N PRO A 295 6.60 -4.29 2.13
CA PRO A 295 5.33 -3.57 2.01
C PRO A 295 4.62 -3.82 0.70
N VAL A 296 3.30 -3.67 0.71
CA VAL A 296 2.45 -3.79 -0.47
C VAL A 296 1.65 -2.51 -0.65
N LEU A 297 1.84 -1.83 -1.77
CA LEU A 297 1.04 -0.68 -2.19
C LEU A 297 -0.11 -1.20 -3.06
N THR A 298 -1.34 -0.93 -2.63
CA THR A 298 -2.54 -1.22 -3.41
C THR A 298 -3.14 0.08 -3.94
N VAL A 299 -3.42 0.11 -5.23
CA VAL A 299 -3.99 1.26 -5.94
C VAL A 299 -5.34 0.87 -6.51
N ARG A 300 -6.35 1.69 -6.33
CA ARG A 300 -7.68 1.45 -6.92
C ARG A 300 -7.76 2.01 -8.33
N GLY A 301 -8.25 1.18 -9.23
CA GLY A 301 -8.56 1.54 -10.62
C GLY A 301 -10.05 1.70 -10.85
#